data_b09ec0ef03dd2a30ccc13ef759be8806
#
_entry.id   b09ec0ef03dd2a30ccc13ef759be8806
#
_cell.length_a   1.000
_cell.length_b   1.000
_cell.length_c   1.000
_cell.angle_alpha   90.00
_cell.angle_beta   90.00
_cell.angle_gamma   90.00
#
_symmetry.space_group_name_H-M   'P 1'
#
loop_
_entity.id
_entity.type
_entity.pdbx_description
1 polymer ?
#
loop_
_entity_poly.entity_id
_entity_poly.type
_entity_poly.pdbx_seq_one_letter_code
_entity_poly.pdbx_strand_id
1 'polypeptide(L)'
;MSTPFDAPQHSGSTRTRLNSVPADGGGGGGGGGGGTNVDTQRLDEAANALVELRGDTENVDNSADDDCLSASRGLNKHSAGGMAEAGSWATAGSLVTMDVRWGSQVLNLKSLLQEISDKLHTTSGHYTRTEQEEQARQHSLSPFG
;
A
#
# COMPACT_ATOMS: atom_id res chain seq x y z
N MET A 1 -38.38 37.24 -2.46
CA MET A 1 -38.65 35.79 -2.57
C MET A 1 -37.32 35.08 -2.47
N SER A 2 -37.01 34.60 -1.27
CA SER A 2 -35.75 33.90 -0.96
C SER A 2 -36.03 32.41 -0.86
N THR A 3 -35.40 31.62 -1.71
CA THR A 3 -35.44 30.16 -1.61
C THR A 3 -34.26 29.71 -0.77
N PRO A 4 -34.46 28.92 0.30
CA PRO A 4 -33.37 28.33 1.05
C PRO A 4 -32.84 27.10 0.29
N PHE A 5 -31.50 27.09 0.05
CA PHE A 5 -30.77 25.99 -0.50
C PHE A 5 -30.56 24.95 0.61
N ASP A 6 -31.34 23.89 0.55
CA ASP A 6 -31.25 22.75 1.49
C ASP A 6 -30.14 21.80 0.94
N ALA A 7 -29.01 21.77 1.60
CA ALA A 7 -27.89 20.86 1.25
C ALA A 7 -28.09 19.53 2.00
N PRO A 8 -28.11 18.38 1.31
CA PRO A 8 -28.17 17.09 1.96
C PRO A 8 -26.86 16.80 2.69
N GLN A 9 -26.93 16.72 4.00
CA GLN A 9 -25.85 16.22 4.85
C GLN A 9 -25.73 14.70 4.68
N HIS A 10 -24.83 14.27 3.79
CA HIS A 10 -24.41 12.88 3.77
C HIS A 10 -23.37 12.63 4.87
N SER A 11 -23.84 12.29 6.06
CA SER A 11 -23.05 11.64 7.09
C SER A 11 -22.73 10.21 6.67
N GLY A 12 -21.81 10.06 5.72
CA GLY A 12 -21.23 8.78 5.35
C GLY A 12 -20.24 8.34 6.41
N SER A 13 -20.73 7.69 7.48
CA SER A 13 -19.87 6.96 8.41
C SER A 13 -19.27 5.76 7.69
N THR A 14 -18.06 5.90 7.16
CA THR A 14 -17.25 4.80 6.66
C THR A 14 -16.78 3.97 7.86
N ARG A 15 -17.62 3.03 8.28
CA ARG A 15 -17.19 1.97 9.19
C ARG A 15 -16.31 1.01 8.39
N THR A 16 -15.01 1.19 8.49
CA THR A 16 -14.05 0.19 8.08
C THR A 16 -14.20 -1.00 9.04
N ARG A 17 -14.94 -2.02 8.63
CA ARG A 17 -14.95 -3.30 9.34
C ARG A 17 -13.66 -4.05 9.01
N LEU A 18 -12.60 -3.71 9.72
CA LEU A 18 -11.43 -4.55 9.81
C LEU A 18 -11.75 -5.67 10.79
N ASN A 19 -12.17 -6.79 10.33
CA ASN A 19 -12.45 -8.03 11.05
C ASN A 19 -13.92 -8.45 11.05
N SER A 20 -14.50 -8.67 9.90
CA SER A 20 -15.64 -9.55 9.77
C SER A 20 -15.19 -10.82 9.05
N VAL A 21 -14.75 -11.79 9.84
CA VAL A 21 -14.75 -13.18 9.41
C VAL A 21 -16.22 -13.52 9.09
N PRO A 22 -16.56 -14.02 7.88
CA PRO A 22 -17.88 -14.53 7.62
C PRO A 22 -18.11 -15.71 8.58
N ALA A 23 -19.14 -15.58 9.40
CA ALA A 23 -19.64 -16.68 10.21
C ALA A 23 -20.28 -17.69 9.26
N ASP A 24 -19.48 -18.65 8.81
CA ASP A 24 -19.98 -19.83 8.15
C ASP A 24 -20.41 -20.83 9.22
N GLY A 25 -21.66 -21.22 9.16
CA GLY A 25 -22.33 -21.97 10.20
C GLY A 25 -21.84 -23.41 10.27
N GLY A 26 -21.60 -23.88 11.47
CA GLY A 26 -21.34 -25.28 11.75
C GLY A 26 -20.99 -25.47 13.23
N GLY A 27 -21.95 -25.98 14.02
CA GLY A 27 -21.95 -26.04 15.45
C GLY A 27 -20.89 -26.92 16.11
N GLY A 28 -20.71 -26.71 17.41
CA GLY A 28 -20.01 -27.61 18.31
C GLY A 28 -19.27 -26.84 19.39
N GLY A 29 -19.86 -26.83 20.61
CA GLY A 29 -19.41 -26.14 21.79
C GLY A 29 -18.05 -26.58 22.32
N GLY A 30 -17.46 -25.69 23.10
CA GLY A 30 -16.29 -26.03 23.96
C GLY A 30 -15.50 -24.77 24.27
N GLY A 31 -15.58 -24.36 25.52
CA GLY A 31 -15.10 -23.14 26.11
C GLY A 31 -13.63 -22.77 25.95
N GLY A 32 -13.42 -21.49 26.09
CA GLY A 32 -12.26 -20.94 26.78
C GLY A 32 -11.04 -20.68 25.91
N GLY A 33 -10.72 -19.42 25.74
CA GLY A 33 -9.45 -18.97 25.22
C GLY A 33 -9.58 -18.49 23.77
N GLY A 34 -9.95 -17.22 23.60
CA GLY A 34 -9.96 -16.56 22.31
C GLY A 34 -8.54 -16.39 21.77
N GLY A 35 -7.91 -17.48 21.38
CA GLY A 35 -6.70 -17.46 20.59
C GLY A 35 -7.03 -16.90 19.24
N THR A 36 -6.50 -15.74 18.89
CA THR A 36 -6.55 -15.20 17.56
C THR A 36 -5.71 -16.12 16.67
N ASN A 37 -6.38 -17.00 15.92
CA ASN A 37 -5.69 -17.84 14.95
C ASN A 37 -5.26 -16.94 13.80
N VAL A 38 -3.97 -16.58 13.77
CA VAL A 38 -3.37 -15.78 12.73
C VAL A 38 -2.81 -16.73 11.68
N ASP A 39 -3.33 -16.62 10.47
CA ASP A 39 -2.82 -17.35 9.31
C ASP A 39 -1.48 -16.74 8.86
N THR A 40 -0.37 -17.29 9.33
CA THR A 40 0.99 -16.83 9.04
C THR A 40 1.32 -16.93 7.55
N GLN A 41 0.77 -17.93 6.85
CA GLN A 41 0.96 -18.06 5.40
C GLN A 41 0.36 -16.87 4.67
N ARG A 42 -0.83 -16.40 5.05
CA ARG A 42 -1.44 -15.21 4.46
C ARG A 42 -0.68 -13.93 4.74
N LEU A 43 -0.03 -13.83 5.91
CA LEU A 43 0.84 -12.69 6.20
C LEU A 43 2.06 -12.67 5.28
N ASP A 44 2.68 -13.82 5.04
CA ASP A 44 3.81 -13.94 4.13
C ASP A 44 3.41 -13.70 2.67
N GLU A 45 2.27 -14.22 2.24
CA GLU A 45 1.70 -13.93 0.90
C GLU A 45 1.45 -12.44 0.71
N ALA A 46 0.87 -11.76 1.72
CA ALA A 46 0.65 -10.31 1.68
C ALA A 46 1.97 -9.53 1.64
N ALA A 47 2.97 -9.95 2.42
CA ALA A 47 4.28 -9.33 2.41
C ALA A 47 4.95 -9.45 1.03
N ASN A 48 4.89 -10.61 0.41
CA ASN A 48 5.43 -10.85 -0.93
C ASN A 48 4.70 -10.03 -2.00
N ALA A 49 3.37 -9.92 -1.92
CA ALA A 49 2.59 -9.08 -2.83
C ALA A 49 2.97 -7.59 -2.73
N LEU A 50 3.34 -7.10 -1.55
CA LEU A 50 3.85 -5.74 -1.39
C LEU A 50 5.22 -5.53 -2.02
N VAL A 51 6.07 -6.55 -2.03
CA VAL A 51 7.37 -6.51 -2.75
C VAL A 51 7.15 -6.43 -4.25
N GLU A 52 6.22 -7.22 -4.79
CA GLU A 52 5.84 -7.17 -6.20
C GLU A 52 5.27 -5.80 -6.58
N LEU A 53 4.33 -5.28 -5.79
CA LEU A 53 3.74 -3.95 -5.99
C LEU A 53 4.81 -2.83 -5.98
N ARG A 54 5.83 -2.97 -5.13
CA ARG A 54 6.97 -2.04 -5.11
C ARG A 54 7.73 -2.08 -6.43
N GLY A 55 7.96 -3.27 -7.01
CA GLY A 55 8.58 -3.44 -8.32
C GLY A 55 7.76 -2.82 -9.45
N ASP A 56 6.45 -3.03 -9.44
CA ASP A 56 5.53 -2.43 -10.40
C ASP A 56 5.51 -0.90 -10.30
N THR A 57 5.55 -0.37 -9.08
CA THR A 57 5.64 1.08 -8.84
C THR A 57 6.91 1.67 -9.45
N GLU A 58 8.04 0.96 -9.39
CA GLU A 58 9.30 1.38 -10.01
C GLU A 58 9.22 1.43 -11.53
N ASN A 59 8.57 0.43 -12.15
CA ASN A 59 8.36 0.40 -13.58
C ASN A 59 7.50 1.57 -14.08
N VAL A 60 6.43 1.90 -13.33
CA VAL A 60 5.57 3.06 -13.63
C VAL A 60 6.32 4.37 -13.48
N ASP A 61 7.14 4.51 -12.45
CA ASP A 61 7.97 5.68 -12.19
C ASP A 61 8.95 5.93 -13.34
N ASN A 62 9.72 4.92 -13.73
CA ASN A 62 10.66 5.01 -14.83
C ASN A 62 9.98 5.40 -16.16
N SER A 63 8.80 4.85 -16.43
CA SER A 63 8.03 5.20 -17.63
C SER A 63 7.52 6.65 -17.59
N ALA A 64 7.08 7.12 -16.43
CA ALA A 64 6.63 8.50 -16.25
C ALA A 64 7.75 9.51 -16.41
N ASP A 65 8.95 9.21 -15.88
CA ASP A 65 10.15 10.03 -16.03
C ASP A 65 10.55 10.18 -17.50
N ASP A 66 10.59 9.08 -18.25
CA ASP A 66 10.93 9.07 -19.68
C ASP A 66 9.94 9.88 -20.49
N ASP A 67 8.65 9.75 -20.23
CA ASP A 67 7.57 10.47 -20.91
C ASP A 67 7.60 11.98 -20.59
N CYS A 68 7.80 12.35 -19.32
CA CYS A 68 7.91 13.73 -18.87
C CYS A 68 9.14 14.42 -19.48
N LEU A 69 10.29 13.73 -19.50
CA LEU A 69 11.51 14.25 -20.13
C LEU A 69 11.35 14.42 -21.64
N SER A 70 10.72 13.46 -22.30
CA SER A 70 10.45 13.50 -23.73
C SER A 70 9.51 14.66 -24.08
N ALA A 71 8.43 14.84 -23.34
CA ALA A 71 7.48 15.92 -23.50
C ALA A 71 8.13 17.30 -23.25
N SER A 72 8.92 17.43 -22.20
CA SER A 72 9.65 18.64 -21.86
C SER A 72 10.65 19.05 -22.97
N ARG A 73 11.41 18.07 -23.49
CA ARG A 73 12.33 18.30 -24.62
C ARG A 73 11.60 18.69 -25.89
N GLY A 74 10.44 18.06 -26.17
CA GLY A 74 9.59 18.38 -27.30
C GLY A 74 9.09 19.83 -27.26
N LEU A 75 8.61 20.28 -26.11
CA LEU A 75 8.15 21.63 -25.87
C LEU A 75 9.29 22.66 -26.04
N ASN A 76 10.47 22.38 -25.50
CA ASN A 76 11.63 23.25 -25.61
C ASN A 76 12.16 23.33 -27.05
N LYS A 77 12.09 22.26 -27.83
CA LYS A 77 12.53 22.22 -29.23
C LYS A 77 11.64 23.04 -30.12
N HIS A 78 10.33 23.07 -29.88
CA HIS A 78 9.40 23.95 -30.62
C HIS A 78 9.58 25.44 -30.28
N SER A 79 10.05 25.77 -29.09
CA SER A 79 10.37 27.12 -28.67
C SER A 79 11.58 27.71 -29.44
N ALA A 80 12.55 26.87 -29.80
CA ALA A 80 13.78 27.32 -30.49
C ALA A 80 13.61 27.60 -31.98
N GLY A 81 12.49 27.23 -32.60
CA GLY A 81 12.25 27.35 -34.04
C GLY A 81 11.51 28.62 -34.48
N GLY A 82 11.08 29.47 -33.62
CA GLY A 82 10.36 30.70 -33.95
C GLY A 82 10.75 31.85 -33.05
N MET A 83 11.15 32.98 -33.61
CA MET A 83 11.53 34.27 -33.02
C MET A 83 10.87 34.70 -31.70
N ALA A 84 10.85 33.83 -30.70
CA ALA A 84 10.46 34.15 -29.34
C ALA A 84 11.74 34.18 -28.51
N GLU A 85 12.14 35.36 -28.09
CA GLU A 85 13.11 35.53 -27.04
C GLU A 85 12.83 34.53 -25.90
N ALA A 86 13.80 33.67 -25.68
CA ALA A 86 14.20 33.03 -24.41
C ALA A 86 13.12 32.78 -23.34
N GLY A 87 11.95 32.36 -23.73
CA GLY A 87 10.99 31.81 -22.77
C GLY A 87 10.92 30.30 -22.95
N SER A 88 11.70 29.53 -22.16
CA SER A 88 11.31 28.14 -21.98
C SER A 88 9.83 28.14 -21.62
N TRP A 89 9.03 27.40 -22.38
CA TRP A 89 7.60 27.37 -22.10
C TRP A 89 7.39 27.07 -20.63
N ALA A 90 6.63 27.91 -19.93
CA ALA A 90 6.34 27.69 -18.49
C ALA A 90 5.81 26.28 -18.24
N THR A 91 5.12 25.71 -19.23
CA THR A 91 4.65 24.33 -19.23
C THR A 91 5.80 23.31 -19.16
N ALA A 92 6.91 23.52 -19.89
CA ALA A 92 8.06 22.61 -19.83
C ALA A 92 8.71 22.63 -18.43
N GLY A 93 8.85 23.82 -17.83
CA GLY A 93 9.32 23.96 -16.45
C GLY A 93 8.37 23.34 -15.43
N SER A 94 7.08 23.47 -15.65
CA SER A 94 6.05 22.84 -14.79
C SER A 94 6.09 21.31 -14.87
N LEU A 95 6.32 20.74 -16.06
CA LEU A 95 6.50 19.29 -16.22
C LEU A 95 7.69 18.77 -15.43
N VAL A 96 8.85 19.44 -15.53
CA VAL A 96 10.03 19.06 -14.75
C VAL A 96 9.77 19.16 -13.24
N THR A 97 9.06 20.20 -12.79
CA THR A 97 8.71 20.36 -11.38
C THR A 97 7.75 19.25 -10.90
N MET A 98 6.80 18.88 -11.76
CA MET A 98 5.86 17.80 -11.48
C MET A 98 6.60 16.45 -11.37
N ASP A 99 7.50 16.18 -12.28
CA ASP A 99 8.34 14.99 -12.33
C ASP A 99 9.16 14.81 -11.05
N VAL A 100 9.87 15.85 -10.60
CA VAL A 100 10.62 15.84 -9.35
C VAL A 100 9.72 15.57 -8.12
N ARG A 101 8.52 16.13 -8.09
CA ARG A 101 7.55 15.90 -7.01
C ARG A 101 7.00 14.48 -7.05
N TRP A 102 6.70 13.99 -8.25
CA TRP A 102 6.25 12.62 -8.46
C TRP A 102 7.30 11.62 -7.97
N GLY A 103 8.55 11.72 -8.43
CA GLY A 103 9.64 10.85 -7.99
C GLY A 103 9.81 10.85 -6.46
N SER A 104 9.68 12.00 -5.81
CA SER A 104 9.73 12.08 -4.35
C SER A 104 8.57 11.33 -3.68
N GLN A 105 7.37 11.38 -4.24
CA GLN A 105 6.20 10.66 -3.72
C GLN A 105 6.34 9.16 -3.94
N VAL A 106 6.85 8.74 -5.10
CA VAL A 106 7.10 7.32 -5.40
C VAL A 106 8.16 6.74 -4.48
N LEU A 107 9.24 7.46 -4.20
CA LEU A 107 10.25 7.04 -3.23
C LEU A 107 9.66 6.82 -1.83
N ASN A 108 8.80 7.73 -1.38
CA ASN A 108 8.09 7.59 -0.11
C ASN A 108 7.16 6.36 -0.12
N LEU A 109 6.42 6.14 -1.21
CA LEU A 109 5.55 4.98 -1.35
C LEU A 109 6.35 3.67 -1.32
N LYS A 110 7.44 3.59 -2.07
CA LYS A 110 8.35 2.41 -2.09
C LYS A 110 8.91 2.11 -0.70
N SER A 111 9.28 3.14 0.05
CA SER A 111 9.75 2.99 1.44
C SER A 111 8.65 2.46 2.36
N LEU A 112 7.43 2.98 2.23
CA LEU A 112 6.28 2.54 3.02
C LEU A 112 5.90 1.08 2.70
N LEU A 113 5.88 0.71 1.43
CA LEU A 113 5.59 -0.67 1.01
C LEU A 113 6.63 -1.65 1.59
N GLN A 114 7.91 -1.28 1.58
CA GLN A 114 8.98 -2.09 2.18
C GLN A 114 8.78 -2.22 3.69
N GLU A 115 8.51 -1.12 4.39
CA GLU A 115 8.31 -1.14 5.84
C GLU A 115 7.12 -2.02 6.25
N ILE A 116 6.02 -1.96 5.51
CA ILE A 116 4.85 -2.81 5.78
C ILE A 116 5.18 -4.28 5.50
N SER A 117 5.87 -4.58 4.40
CA SER A 117 6.29 -5.95 4.08
C SER A 117 7.18 -6.52 5.18
N ASP A 118 8.19 -5.79 5.64
CA ASP A 118 9.09 -6.22 6.71
C ASP A 118 8.34 -6.47 8.03
N LYS A 119 7.36 -5.61 8.35
CA LYS A 119 6.52 -5.79 9.53
C LYS A 119 5.64 -7.04 9.43
N LEU A 120 5.07 -7.32 8.27
CA LEU A 120 4.28 -8.53 8.04
C LEU A 120 5.12 -9.79 8.20
N HIS A 121 6.31 -9.84 7.60
CA HIS A 121 7.23 -10.96 7.78
C HIS A 121 7.67 -11.14 9.24
N THR A 122 7.99 -10.05 9.91
CA THR A 122 8.34 -10.09 11.35
C THR A 122 7.19 -10.63 12.18
N THR A 123 5.97 -10.18 11.90
CA THR A 123 4.76 -10.63 12.59
C THR A 123 4.51 -12.12 12.34
N SER A 124 4.59 -12.58 11.09
CA SER A 124 4.48 -13.99 10.72
C SER A 124 5.50 -14.85 11.47
N GLY A 125 6.75 -14.44 11.49
CA GLY A 125 7.82 -15.14 12.21
C GLY A 125 7.59 -15.23 13.72
N HIS A 126 7.07 -14.17 14.33
CA HIS A 126 6.72 -14.21 15.77
C HIS A 126 5.59 -15.19 16.07
N TYR A 127 4.53 -15.21 15.26
CA TYR A 127 3.43 -16.16 15.45
C TYR A 127 3.89 -17.61 15.26
N THR A 128 4.64 -17.91 14.21
CA THR A 128 5.18 -19.25 13.96
C THR A 128 6.04 -19.73 15.14
N ARG A 129 6.88 -18.85 15.67
CA ARG A 129 7.73 -19.17 16.82
C ARG A 129 6.91 -19.44 18.09
N THR A 130 5.90 -18.62 18.36
CA THR A 130 5.01 -18.79 19.51
C THR A 130 4.25 -20.11 19.42
N GLU A 131 3.75 -20.48 18.25
CA GLU A 131 3.07 -21.77 18.02
C GLU A 131 4.01 -22.96 18.27
N GLN A 132 5.25 -22.88 17.79
CA GLN A 132 6.26 -23.92 18.00
C GLN A 132 6.60 -24.07 19.51
N GLU A 133 6.78 -22.96 20.21
CA GLU A 133 7.03 -22.96 21.66
C GLU A 133 5.85 -23.57 22.45
N GLU A 134 4.62 -23.27 22.05
CA GLU A 134 3.41 -23.81 22.67
C GLU A 134 3.27 -25.31 22.41
N GLN A 135 3.51 -25.76 21.17
CA GLN A 135 3.53 -27.20 20.84
C GLN A 135 4.59 -27.95 21.62
N ALA A 136 5.80 -27.40 21.74
CA ALA A 136 6.87 -28.02 22.54
C ALA A 136 6.49 -28.11 24.02
N ARG A 137 5.82 -27.08 24.55
CA ARG A 137 5.32 -27.09 25.94
C ARG A 137 4.25 -28.15 26.14
N GLN A 138 3.29 -28.29 25.22
CA GLN A 138 2.24 -29.29 25.27
C GLN A 138 2.83 -30.71 25.20
N HIS A 139 3.83 -30.93 24.35
CA HIS A 139 4.54 -32.20 24.26
C HIS A 139 5.28 -32.56 25.56
N SER A 140 5.82 -31.58 26.26
CA SER A 140 6.52 -31.79 27.54
C SER A 140 5.58 -32.03 28.71
N LEU A 141 4.32 -31.60 28.60
CA LEU A 141 3.29 -31.76 29.62
C LEU A 141 2.47 -33.06 29.47
N SER A 142 2.68 -33.85 28.40
CA SER A 142 2.04 -35.14 28.16
C SER A 142 2.97 -36.31 28.50
N PRO A 143 3.25 -36.62 29.77
CA PRO A 143 4.21 -37.67 30.18
C PRO A 143 3.62 -39.06 30.19
N PHE A 144 2.38 -39.27 29.76
CA PHE A 144 1.72 -40.58 29.73
C PHE A 144 1.06 -40.78 28.34
N GLY A 145 1.78 -41.49 27.47
CA GLY A 145 1.21 -42.27 26.38
C GLY A 145 1.01 -43.70 26.82
#